data_d4378256d9a3271409ad2bb5ec5b21e2
#
_entry.id   d4378256d9a3271409ad2bb5ec5b21e2
#
_cell.length_a   1.000
_cell.length_b   1.000
_cell.length_c   1.000
_cell.angle_alpha   90.00
_cell.angle_beta   90.00
_cell.angle_gamma   90.00
#
_symmetry.space_group_name_H-M   'P 1'
#
loop_
_entity.id
_entity.type
_entity.pdbx_description
1 polymer ?
#
loop_
_entity_poly.entity_id
_entity_poly.type
_entity_poly.pdbx_seq_one_letter_code
_entity_poly.pdbx_strand_id
1 'polypeptide(L)'
;GDRAPTDITYFSHGLNGSMSRLMGRHTLKAGADYRLIGVDFYAYGQSSGSFSFTRGFTQGPNPNVAATTAGDAFASFLLGNPASGDITAGTPNSFYVHYMAGYAQDDFRVTNALTVTAGLRYEYETGLAEQDNRMTVGFDRERAFPVQVPGMNLRGGLMYAGVDGYQTYQADPSGTQFAPRVGATYSLNEKTVVRGGYGLFWAPTQYPAPGETSFGTRGFTAITTYF
;
A
#
# COMPACT_ATOMS: atom_id res chain seq x y z
N GLY A 1 -24.24 10.41 1.21
CA GLY A 1 -23.97 9.41 0.20
C GLY A 1 -23.39 8.19 0.88
N ASP A 2 -24.00 7.05 0.67
CA ASP A 2 -23.53 5.79 1.25
C ASP A 2 -22.15 5.48 0.70
N ARG A 3 -21.20 5.30 1.58
CA ARG A 3 -19.88 4.77 1.20
C ARG A 3 -20.10 3.32 0.76
N ALA A 4 -19.59 2.97 -0.41
CA ALA A 4 -19.57 1.59 -0.83
C ALA A 4 -18.93 0.74 0.26
N PRO A 5 -19.53 -0.38 0.67
CA PRO A 5 -18.99 -1.24 1.69
C PRO A 5 -17.62 -1.78 1.23
N THR A 6 -16.70 -1.84 2.17
CA THR A 6 -15.38 -2.45 1.98
C THR A 6 -15.19 -3.53 3.02
N ASP A 7 -14.57 -4.61 2.61
CA ASP A 7 -14.12 -5.66 3.53
C ASP A 7 -12.59 -5.59 3.60
N ILE A 8 -12.06 -5.46 4.82
CA ILE A 8 -10.64 -5.26 5.07
C ILE A 8 -10.20 -6.14 6.21
N THR A 9 -9.25 -7.02 5.93
CA THR A 9 -8.63 -7.87 6.95
C THR A 9 -7.12 -7.67 6.94
N TYR A 10 -6.57 -7.20 8.05
CA TYR A 10 -5.12 -7.12 8.23
C TYR A 10 -4.58 -8.39 8.83
N PHE A 11 -3.43 -8.86 8.34
CA PHE A 11 -2.72 -9.99 8.93
C PHE A 11 -1.24 -9.69 9.08
N SER A 12 -0.62 -10.28 10.10
CA SER A 12 0.83 -10.24 10.30
C SER A 12 1.31 -11.55 10.90
N HIS A 13 2.33 -12.13 10.29
CA HIS A 13 3.02 -13.30 10.78
C HIS A 13 4.47 -12.92 11.07
N GLY A 14 4.92 -13.13 12.31
CA GLY A 14 6.28 -12.75 12.72
C GLY A 14 7.04 -13.92 13.31
N LEU A 15 8.31 -14.03 12.96
CA LEU A 15 9.28 -14.91 13.58
C LEU A 15 10.49 -14.08 13.99
N ASN A 16 10.87 -14.13 15.27
CA ASN A 16 12.06 -13.47 15.76
C ASN A 16 12.87 -14.38 16.68
N GLY A 17 14.17 -14.15 16.71
CA GLY A 17 15.08 -14.86 17.59
C GLY A 17 16.25 -13.97 17.99
N SER A 18 16.72 -14.12 19.21
CA SER A 18 17.89 -13.41 19.69
C SER A 18 18.73 -14.28 20.63
N MET A 19 20.02 -13.97 20.68
CA MET A 19 20.96 -14.58 21.61
C MET A 19 21.81 -13.49 22.27
N SER A 20 22.23 -13.75 23.51
CA SER A 20 23.14 -12.91 24.26
C SER A 20 24.25 -13.75 24.86
N ARG A 21 25.49 -13.24 24.83
CA ARG A 21 26.65 -13.89 25.41
C ARG A 21 27.51 -12.90 26.20
N LEU A 22 27.78 -13.23 27.43
CA LEU A 22 28.69 -12.47 28.29
C LEU A 22 30.12 -12.99 28.07
N MET A 23 31.04 -12.08 27.72
CA MET A 23 32.47 -12.38 27.49
C MET A 23 33.34 -11.35 28.21
N GLY A 24 33.66 -11.61 29.47
CA GLY A 24 34.41 -10.67 30.30
C GLY A 24 33.68 -9.36 30.53
N ARG A 25 34.17 -8.27 29.90
CA ARG A 25 33.58 -6.94 29.98
C ARG A 25 32.55 -6.65 28.83
N HIS A 26 32.38 -7.57 27.92
CA HIS A 26 31.50 -7.46 26.75
C HIS A 26 30.23 -8.25 26.96
N THR A 27 29.08 -7.68 26.61
CA THR A 27 27.83 -8.37 26.48
C THR A 27 27.38 -8.27 25.03
N LEU A 28 27.69 -9.32 24.27
CA LEU A 28 27.33 -9.40 22.87
C LEU A 28 25.89 -9.85 22.74
N LYS A 29 25.12 -9.16 21.89
CA LYS A 29 23.75 -9.49 21.52
C LYS A 29 23.62 -9.55 20.02
N ALA A 30 22.93 -10.55 19.51
CA ALA A 30 22.59 -10.65 18.09
C ALA A 30 21.18 -11.22 17.94
N GLY A 31 20.53 -10.87 16.86
CA GLY A 31 19.20 -11.40 16.57
C GLY A 31 18.75 -11.14 15.16
N ALA A 32 17.66 -11.80 14.79
CA ALA A 32 16.98 -11.64 13.52
C ALA A 32 15.48 -11.53 13.72
N ASP A 33 14.83 -10.86 12.80
CA ASP A 33 13.38 -10.63 12.76
C ASP A 33 12.91 -10.82 11.31
N TYR A 34 11.84 -11.58 11.14
CA TYR A 34 11.14 -11.75 9.87
C TYR A 34 9.66 -11.51 10.11
N ARG A 35 9.02 -10.74 9.22
CA ARG A 35 7.58 -10.50 9.25
C ARG A 35 7.01 -10.55 7.84
N LEU A 36 5.89 -11.22 7.71
CA LEU A 36 4.97 -11.11 6.59
C LEU A 36 3.81 -10.24 7.07
N ILE A 37 3.63 -9.10 6.43
CA ILE A 37 2.57 -8.12 6.78
C ILE A 37 1.70 -7.96 5.56
N GLY A 38 0.38 -8.04 5.72
CA GLY A 38 -0.51 -7.92 4.60
C GLY A 38 -1.91 -7.43 4.95
N VAL A 39 -2.68 -7.21 3.89
CA VAL A 39 -4.08 -6.81 3.94
C VAL A 39 -4.85 -7.49 2.82
N ASP A 40 -5.93 -8.16 3.19
CA ASP A 40 -6.96 -8.59 2.28
C ASP A 40 -7.97 -7.44 2.14
N PHE A 41 -8.23 -7.04 0.92
CA PHE A 41 -9.04 -5.88 0.61
C PHE A 41 -10.04 -6.20 -0.49
N TYR A 42 -11.30 -5.91 -0.23
CA TYR A 42 -12.36 -5.95 -1.23
C TYR A 42 -13.25 -4.72 -1.14
N ALA A 43 -13.32 -3.96 -2.21
CA ALA A 43 -14.27 -2.86 -2.35
C ALA A 43 -15.44 -3.32 -3.22
N TYR A 44 -16.61 -3.39 -2.64
CA TYR A 44 -17.83 -3.77 -3.37
C TYR A 44 -18.22 -2.72 -4.41
N GLY A 45 -17.81 -1.47 -4.19
CA GLY A 45 -18.18 -0.37 -5.05
C GLY A 45 -19.71 -0.23 -5.12
N GLN A 46 -20.18 0.19 -6.28
CA GLN A 46 -21.63 0.27 -6.57
C GLN A 46 -22.08 -0.98 -7.34
N SER A 47 -21.84 -2.16 -6.76
CA SER A 47 -22.14 -3.44 -7.41
C SER A 47 -23.62 -3.67 -7.70
N SER A 48 -24.53 -3.00 -6.96
CA SER A 48 -25.98 -2.99 -7.21
C SER A 48 -26.39 -1.92 -8.24
N GLY A 49 -25.45 -1.11 -8.69
CA GLY A 49 -25.67 0.02 -9.59
C GLY A 49 -26.08 1.31 -8.88
N SER A 50 -25.67 2.41 -9.46
CA SER A 50 -26.11 3.77 -9.13
C SER A 50 -26.78 4.36 -10.36
N PHE A 51 -28.02 4.81 -10.23
CA PHE A 51 -28.81 5.25 -11.36
C PHE A 51 -29.37 6.65 -11.12
N SER A 52 -29.26 7.50 -12.12
CA SER A 52 -29.78 8.87 -12.09
C SER A 52 -30.97 8.98 -13.02
N PHE A 53 -32.05 9.53 -12.51
CA PHE A 53 -33.27 9.72 -13.25
C PHE A 53 -33.51 11.21 -13.46
N THR A 54 -33.88 11.58 -14.68
CA THR A 54 -34.25 12.93 -15.04
C THR A 54 -35.63 12.92 -15.70
N ARG A 55 -36.20 14.06 -15.91
CA ARG A 55 -37.50 14.20 -16.63
C ARG A 55 -37.41 13.91 -18.14
N GLY A 56 -36.20 13.70 -18.68
CA GLY A 56 -35.96 13.58 -20.13
C GLY A 56 -36.85 12.57 -20.83
N PHE A 57 -37.10 11.40 -20.25
CA PHE A 57 -37.92 10.36 -20.83
C PHE A 57 -39.44 10.61 -20.69
N THR A 58 -39.86 11.59 -19.90
CA THR A 58 -41.29 11.88 -19.65
C THR A 58 -41.71 13.30 -20.11
N GLN A 59 -40.76 14.08 -20.65
CA GLN A 59 -41.03 15.49 -21.03
C GLN A 59 -41.64 15.67 -22.43
N GLY A 60 -41.67 14.62 -23.26
CA GLY A 60 -42.21 14.68 -24.61
C GLY A 60 -41.57 13.64 -25.54
N PRO A 61 -41.89 13.66 -26.85
CA PRO A 61 -41.44 12.65 -27.79
C PRO A 61 -39.93 12.67 -28.05
N ASN A 62 -39.25 13.75 -27.74
CA ASN A 62 -37.80 13.86 -27.88
C ASN A 62 -37.16 14.12 -26.51
N PRO A 63 -36.42 13.14 -25.92
CA PRO A 63 -35.80 13.28 -24.61
C PRO A 63 -34.69 14.32 -24.57
N ASN A 64 -34.11 14.69 -25.72
CA ASN A 64 -33.03 15.66 -25.85
C ASN A 64 -33.50 17.12 -25.96
N VAL A 65 -34.83 17.33 -26.05
CA VAL A 65 -35.41 18.68 -26.11
C VAL A 65 -36.02 19.00 -24.75
N ALA A 66 -35.45 19.97 -24.04
CA ALA A 66 -35.92 20.37 -22.73
C ALA A 66 -37.35 20.97 -22.83
N ALA A 67 -38.31 20.37 -22.13
CA ALA A 67 -39.63 20.95 -21.92
C ALA A 67 -39.62 21.78 -20.62
N THR A 68 -40.26 22.97 -20.66
CA THR A 68 -40.30 23.86 -19.49
C THR A 68 -41.38 23.45 -18.46
N THR A 69 -42.39 22.73 -18.88
CA THR A 69 -43.59 22.43 -18.07
C THR A 69 -43.98 20.95 -18.04
N ALA A 70 -43.28 20.07 -18.74
CA ALA A 70 -43.61 18.66 -18.81
C ALA A 70 -42.45 17.77 -18.32
N GLY A 71 -42.78 16.57 -17.91
CA GLY A 71 -41.83 15.54 -17.45
C GLY A 71 -41.54 15.61 -15.96
N ASP A 72 -41.32 14.43 -15.39
CA ASP A 72 -41.00 14.24 -13.99
C ASP A 72 -39.94 13.13 -13.83
N ALA A 73 -38.92 13.38 -13.00
CA ALA A 73 -37.85 12.41 -12.73
C ALA A 73 -38.37 11.15 -12.03
N PHE A 74 -39.36 11.30 -11.15
CA PHE A 74 -39.95 10.16 -10.46
C PHE A 74 -40.82 9.30 -11.41
N ALA A 75 -41.48 9.92 -12.39
CA ALA A 75 -42.18 9.18 -13.44
C ALA A 75 -41.17 8.36 -14.29
N SER A 76 -40.02 8.94 -14.64
CA SER A 76 -38.94 8.20 -15.32
C SER A 76 -38.42 7.04 -14.48
N PHE A 77 -38.29 7.22 -13.16
CA PHE A 77 -37.91 6.15 -12.22
C PHE A 77 -38.97 5.03 -12.20
N LEU A 78 -40.26 5.36 -12.10
CA LEU A 78 -41.33 4.35 -12.13
C LEU A 78 -41.42 3.57 -13.45
N LEU A 79 -40.97 4.19 -14.55
CA LEU A 79 -40.89 3.53 -15.86
C LEU A 79 -39.60 2.72 -16.01
N GLY A 80 -38.64 2.79 -15.06
CA GLY A 80 -37.39 2.09 -15.13
C GLY A 80 -36.40 2.64 -16.18
N ASN A 81 -36.56 3.92 -16.57
CA ASN A 81 -35.73 4.57 -17.59
C ASN A 81 -34.76 5.59 -16.98
N PRO A 82 -33.59 5.16 -16.50
CA PRO A 82 -32.57 6.07 -16.00
C PRO A 82 -31.92 6.87 -17.14
N ALA A 83 -31.54 8.11 -16.85
CA ALA A 83 -30.84 8.96 -17.79
C ALA A 83 -29.34 8.62 -17.84
N SER A 84 -28.78 8.15 -16.74
CA SER A 84 -27.40 7.66 -16.65
C SER A 84 -27.23 6.71 -15.47
N GLY A 85 -26.14 5.97 -15.45
CA GLY A 85 -25.83 5.11 -14.32
C GLY A 85 -24.47 4.43 -14.47
N ASP A 86 -24.05 3.80 -13.38
CA ASP A 86 -22.84 2.98 -13.36
C ASP A 86 -23.01 1.74 -12.48
N ILE A 87 -22.32 0.70 -12.84
CA ILE A 87 -22.18 -0.54 -12.08
C ILE A 87 -20.70 -0.81 -11.93
N THR A 88 -20.23 -1.00 -10.70
CA THR A 88 -18.86 -1.33 -10.39
C THR A 88 -18.72 -2.82 -10.10
N ALA A 89 -17.78 -3.48 -10.75
CA ALA A 89 -17.33 -4.82 -10.42
C ALA A 89 -15.93 -4.73 -9.80
N GLY A 90 -15.83 -4.97 -8.51
CA GLY A 90 -14.56 -5.02 -7.79
C GLY A 90 -13.93 -6.41 -7.86
N THR A 91 -12.62 -6.47 -7.64
CA THR A 91 -11.86 -7.72 -7.50
C THR A 91 -11.26 -7.77 -6.10
N PRO A 92 -11.35 -8.90 -5.39
CA PRO A 92 -10.63 -9.07 -4.14
C PRO A 92 -9.12 -9.07 -4.39
N ASN A 93 -8.39 -8.41 -3.51
CA ASN A 93 -6.94 -8.31 -3.58
C ASN A 93 -6.33 -8.68 -2.22
N SER A 94 -5.17 -9.35 -2.26
CA SER A 94 -4.36 -9.66 -1.08
C SER A 94 -2.98 -9.08 -1.26
N PHE A 95 -2.73 -7.95 -0.62
CA PHE A 95 -1.45 -7.25 -0.67
C PHE A 95 -0.56 -7.64 0.49
N TYR A 96 0.73 -7.77 0.24
CA TYR A 96 1.69 -8.13 1.28
C TYR A 96 3.08 -7.56 1.02
N VAL A 97 3.86 -7.48 2.12
CA VAL A 97 5.29 -7.17 2.13
C VAL A 97 6.01 -8.13 3.06
N HIS A 98 7.26 -8.46 2.73
CA HIS A 98 8.17 -9.18 3.62
C HIS A 98 9.15 -8.17 4.24
N TYR A 99 9.25 -8.20 5.55
CA TYR A 99 10.23 -7.45 6.30
C TYR A 99 11.23 -8.41 6.94
N MET A 100 12.50 -8.13 6.77
CA MET A 100 13.61 -8.91 7.32
C MET A 100 14.59 -7.97 8.01
N ALA A 101 15.09 -8.35 9.17
CA ALA A 101 16.10 -7.58 9.85
C ALA A 101 17.06 -8.48 10.62
N GLY A 102 18.33 -8.04 10.70
CA GLY A 102 19.33 -8.65 11.54
C GLY A 102 20.09 -7.59 12.31
N TYR A 103 20.53 -7.88 13.51
CA TYR A 103 21.30 -6.94 14.29
C TYR A 103 22.41 -7.62 15.10
N ALA A 104 23.46 -6.85 15.36
CA ALA A 104 24.49 -7.17 16.34
C ALA A 104 24.79 -5.95 17.20
N GLN A 105 25.02 -6.16 18.50
CA GLN A 105 25.28 -5.12 19.48
C GLN A 105 26.26 -5.61 20.53
N ASP A 106 27.15 -4.72 20.97
CA ASP A 106 28.02 -4.95 22.13
C ASP A 106 27.75 -3.89 23.20
N ASP A 107 27.52 -4.33 24.42
CA ASP A 107 27.52 -3.50 25.61
C ASP A 107 28.86 -3.72 26.33
N PHE A 108 29.80 -2.81 26.12
CA PHE A 108 31.16 -2.87 26.65
C PHE A 108 31.28 -2.09 27.95
N ARG A 109 31.58 -2.78 29.04
CA ARG A 109 31.91 -2.17 30.34
C ARG A 109 33.34 -1.67 30.34
N VAL A 110 33.50 -0.39 29.98
CA VAL A 110 34.80 0.27 29.93
C VAL A 110 35.45 0.36 31.34
N THR A 111 34.62 0.79 32.32
CA THR A 111 34.98 0.83 33.75
C THR A 111 33.80 0.31 34.57
N ASN A 112 33.96 0.28 35.92
CA ASN A 112 32.81 -0.05 36.78
C ASN A 112 31.69 1.01 36.76
N ALA A 113 32.01 2.25 36.33
CA ALA A 113 31.07 3.35 36.24
C ALA A 113 30.61 3.63 34.81
N LEU A 114 31.35 3.21 33.77
CA LEU A 114 31.04 3.52 32.36
C LEU A 114 30.80 2.26 31.54
N THR A 115 29.64 2.21 30.91
CA THR A 115 29.31 1.23 29.86
C THR A 115 29.03 1.97 28.57
N VAL A 116 29.62 1.51 27.47
CA VAL A 116 29.38 1.99 26.10
C VAL A 116 28.67 0.91 25.33
N THR A 117 27.64 1.29 24.61
CA THR A 117 26.88 0.42 23.70
C THR A 117 27.17 0.83 22.27
N ALA A 118 27.51 -0.15 21.42
CA ALA A 118 27.60 0.03 19.98
C ALA A 118 26.88 -1.11 19.27
N GLY A 119 26.09 -0.78 18.26
CA GLY A 119 25.33 -1.79 17.51
C GLY A 119 25.03 -1.36 16.09
N LEU A 120 24.76 -2.34 15.26
CA LEU A 120 24.31 -2.16 13.89
C LEU A 120 23.11 -3.07 13.65
N ARG A 121 22.06 -2.50 13.07
CA ARG A 121 20.91 -3.22 12.53
C ARG A 121 20.87 -3.02 11.03
N TYR A 122 20.63 -4.08 10.31
CA TYR A 122 20.32 -4.06 8.88
C TYR A 122 18.85 -4.42 8.72
N GLU A 123 18.14 -3.67 7.91
CA GLU A 123 16.73 -3.88 7.61
C GLU A 123 16.53 -4.01 6.10
N TYR A 124 15.63 -4.88 5.70
CA TYR A 124 15.23 -5.05 4.31
C TYR A 124 13.73 -5.27 4.25
N GLU A 125 13.07 -4.49 3.42
CA GLU A 125 11.64 -4.59 3.16
C GLU A 125 11.45 -4.80 1.65
N THR A 126 10.68 -5.83 1.27
CA THR A 126 10.33 -6.03 -0.14
C THR A 126 9.37 -4.94 -0.61
N GLY A 127 9.30 -4.73 -1.92
CA GLY A 127 8.20 -3.94 -2.49
C GLY A 127 6.85 -4.57 -2.18
N LEU A 128 5.80 -3.76 -2.24
CA LEU A 128 4.41 -4.23 -2.11
C LEU A 128 4.10 -5.19 -3.26
N ALA A 129 3.63 -6.38 -2.93
CA ALA A 129 3.19 -7.41 -3.87
C ALA A 129 1.72 -7.77 -3.66
N GLU A 130 1.09 -8.34 -4.67
CA GLU A 130 -0.27 -8.86 -4.62
C GLU A 130 -0.23 -10.35 -4.98
N GLN A 131 -0.99 -11.16 -4.25
CA GLN A 131 -0.90 -12.62 -4.25
C GLN A 131 -1.09 -13.24 -5.63
N ASP A 132 -2.01 -12.72 -6.43
CA ASP A 132 -2.36 -13.22 -7.76
C ASP A 132 -1.81 -12.35 -8.90
N ASN A 133 -0.88 -11.42 -8.58
CA ASN A 133 -0.34 -10.42 -9.50
C ASN A 133 -1.40 -9.48 -10.11
N ARG A 134 -2.53 -9.29 -9.45
CA ARG A 134 -3.61 -8.39 -9.89
C ARG A 134 -3.32 -6.95 -9.50
N MET A 135 -2.15 -6.49 -9.88
CA MET A 135 -1.62 -5.20 -9.48
C MET A 135 -0.87 -4.52 -10.62
N THR A 136 -0.96 -3.20 -10.69
CA THR A 136 -0.07 -2.38 -11.50
C THR A 136 1.16 -2.02 -10.69
N VAL A 137 2.35 -2.17 -11.28
CA VAL A 137 3.64 -1.94 -10.62
C VAL A 137 4.33 -0.64 -11.07
N GLY A 138 3.79 0.02 -12.09
CA GLY A 138 4.33 1.27 -12.59
C GLY A 138 3.70 1.71 -13.91
N PHE A 139 4.40 2.66 -14.57
CA PHE A 139 4.03 3.16 -15.88
C PHE A 139 5.26 3.21 -16.78
N ASP A 140 5.23 2.44 -17.86
CA ASP A 140 6.28 2.45 -18.89
C ASP A 140 6.02 3.58 -19.88
N ARG A 141 6.89 4.56 -19.91
CA ARG A 141 6.77 5.75 -20.77
C ARG A 141 7.18 5.49 -22.22
N GLU A 142 7.99 4.45 -22.46
CA GLU A 142 8.54 4.13 -23.77
C GLU A 142 7.70 3.12 -24.55
N ARG A 143 6.84 2.40 -23.87
CA ARG A 143 5.96 1.40 -24.51
C ARG A 143 5.10 2.06 -25.59
N ALA A 144 4.99 1.41 -26.75
CA ALA A 144 4.06 1.85 -27.77
C ALA A 144 2.62 1.74 -27.26
N PHE A 145 1.86 2.82 -27.39
CA PHE A 145 0.45 2.79 -27.00
C PHE A 145 -0.35 1.92 -27.98
N PRO A 146 -1.23 1.02 -27.50
CA PRO A 146 -1.90 0.05 -28.38
C PRO A 146 -2.87 0.68 -29.39
N VAL A 147 -3.38 1.88 -29.09
CA VAL A 147 -4.27 2.61 -30.00
C VAL A 147 -3.45 3.62 -30.81
N GLN A 148 -3.47 3.49 -32.12
CA GLN A 148 -2.80 4.42 -33.02
C GLN A 148 -3.75 5.54 -33.44
N VAL A 149 -3.32 6.80 -33.29
CA VAL A 149 -4.06 7.97 -33.73
C VAL A 149 -3.28 8.63 -34.88
N PRO A 150 -3.87 8.87 -36.04
CA PRO A 150 -3.19 9.52 -37.18
C PRO A 150 -2.57 10.86 -36.78
N GLY A 151 -1.28 11.04 -37.08
CA GLY A 151 -0.52 12.24 -36.74
C GLY A 151 0.01 12.32 -35.31
N MET A 152 -0.22 11.29 -34.48
CA MET A 152 0.28 11.24 -33.09
C MET A 152 1.13 9.97 -32.88
N ASN A 153 2.30 10.12 -32.28
CA ASN A 153 3.12 9.00 -31.83
C ASN A 153 2.86 8.79 -30.33
N LEU A 154 1.76 8.11 -29.99
CA LEU A 154 1.37 7.87 -28.62
C LEU A 154 2.26 6.79 -27.99
N ARG A 155 2.81 7.10 -26.82
CA ARG A 155 3.62 6.19 -26.01
C ARG A 155 3.11 6.18 -24.57
N GLY A 156 3.41 5.10 -23.87
CA GLY A 156 3.10 4.90 -22.49
C GLY A 156 2.05 3.82 -22.25
N GLY A 157 2.21 3.11 -21.14
CA GLY A 157 1.27 2.08 -20.73
C GLY A 157 1.48 1.67 -19.29
N LEU A 158 0.42 1.15 -18.67
CA LEU A 158 0.53 0.57 -17.33
C LEU A 158 1.40 -0.68 -17.37
N MET A 159 2.25 -0.84 -16.36
CA MET A 159 3.04 -2.04 -16.12
C MET A 159 2.26 -2.94 -15.17
N TYR A 160 1.84 -4.10 -15.65
CA TYR A 160 1.15 -5.09 -14.83
C TYR A 160 2.14 -6.08 -14.22
N ALA A 161 1.91 -6.47 -12.99
CA ALA A 161 2.77 -7.38 -12.25
C ALA A 161 2.98 -8.71 -13.00
N GLY A 162 4.25 -9.06 -13.27
CA GLY A 162 4.61 -10.31 -13.96
C GLY A 162 4.26 -10.41 -15.44
N VAL A 163 3.74 -9.34 -16.07
CA VAL A 163 3.41 -9.30 -17.49
C VAL A 163 4.56 -8.65 -18.27
N ASP A 164 4.86 -9.14 -19.46
CA ASP A 164 5.91 -8.62 -20.36
C ASP A 164 7.30 -8.48 -19.70
N GLY A 165 7.58 -9.29 -18.66
CA GLY A 165 8.84 -9.26 -17.91
C GLY A 165 8.93 -8.17 -16.85
N TYR A 166 7.85 -7.43 -16.57
CA TYR A 166 7.80 -6.48 -15.46
C TYR A 166 7.84 -7.21 -14.11
N GLN A 167 8.37 -6.51 -13.10
CA GLN A 167 8.44 -7.00 -11.73
C GLN A 167 7.05 -7.28 -11.13
N THR A 168 7.01 -8.12 -10.08
CA THR A 168 5.77 -8.50 -9.40
C THR A 168 5.47 -7.66 -8.16
N TYR A 169 6.22 -6.60 -7.91
CA TYR A 169 6.10 -5.73 -6.74
C TYR A 169 6.22 -4.26 -7.14
N GLN A 170 5.59 -3.38 -6.36
CA GLN A 170 5.73 -1.94 -6.51
C GLN A 170 7.00 -1.46 -5.82
N ALA A 171 7.68 -0.48 -6.43
CA ALA A 171 8.92 0.14 -5.99
C ALA A 171 10.10 -0.83 -5.84
N ASP A 172 11.30 -0.32 -6.01
CA ASP A 172 12.52 -1.09 -5.83
C ASP A 172 12.90 -1.11 -4.34
N PRO A 173 13.09 -2.30 -3.74
CA PRO A 173 13.53 -2.39 -2.36
C PRO A 173 14.90 -1.75 -2.16
N SER A 174 15.05 -0.95 -1.12
CA SER A 174 16.35 -0.38 -0.76
C SER A 174 17.21 -1.40 -0.03
N GLY A 175 18.36 -1.76 -0.60
CA GLY A 175 19.37 -2.62 0.03
C GLY A 175 20.32 -1.91 0.99
N THR A 176 20.13 -0.61 1.28
CA THR A 176 21.07 0.21 2.04
C THR A 176 20.58 0.64 3.42
N GLN A 177 19.60 -0.06 3.97
CA GLN A 177 18.99 0.32 5.25
C GLN A 177 19.82 -0.16 6.46
N PHE A 178 20.95 0.48 6.67
CA PHE A 178 21.78 0.27 7.85
C PHE A 178 21.39 1.26 8.95
N ALA A 179 21.18 0.78 10.16
CA ALA A 179 20.73 1.51 11.34
C ALA A 179 21.78 1.40 12.47
N PRO A 180 22.88 2.17 12.44
CA PRO A 180 23.86 2.20 13.51
C PRO A 180 23.28 2.84 14.78
N ARG A 181 23.73 2.34 15.94
CA ARG A 181 23.35 2.81 17.26
C ARG A 181 24.57 2.91 18.15
N VAL A 182 24.68 3.99 18.88
CA VAL A 182 25.72 4.18 19.89
C VAL A 182 25.11 4.77 21.15
N GLY A 183 25.60 4.39 22.30
CA GLY A 183 25.12 4.88 23.57
C GLY A 183 26.17 4.80 24.67
N ALA A 184 26.00 5.56 25.73
CA ALA A 184 26.80 5.49 26.93
C ALA A 184 25.93 5.59 28.16
N THR A 185 26.30 4.85 29.19
CA THR A 185 25.71 4.92 30.53
C THR A 185 26.82 5.16 31.53
N TYR A 186 26.71 6.25 32.29
CA TYR A 186 27.70 6.62 33.28
C TYR A 186 27.07 6.78 34.66
N SER A 187 27.57 6.03 35.65
CA SER A 187 27.18 6.12 37.05
C SER A 187 28.02 7.19 37.73
N LEU A 188 27.42 8.37 37.98
CA LEU A 188 28.07 9.47 38.69
C LEU A 188 28.34 9.11 40.16
N ASN A 189 27.41 8.40 40.76
CA ASN A 189 27.48 7.87 42.13
C ASN A 189 26.46 6.72 42.31
N GLU A 190 26.35 6.15 43.49
CA GLU A 190 25.45 5.02 43.76
C GLU A 190 23.96 5.33 43.52
N LYS A 191 23.58 6.61 43.46
CA LYS A 191 22.18 7.05 43.33
C LYS A 191 21.86 7.71 41.99
N THR A 192 22.88 8.08 41.22
CA THR A 192 22.69 8.88 39.99
C THR A 192 23.39 8.23 38.77
N VAL A 193 22.62 8.00 37.75
CA VAL A 193 23.08 7.46 36.45
C VAL A 193 22.67 8.39 35.31
N VAL A 194 23.61 8.77 34.48
CA VAL A 194 23.35 9.52 33.22
C VAL A 194 23.43 8.57 32.03
N ARG A 195 22.48 8.70 31.12
CA ARG A 195 22.42 7.92 29.88
C ARG A 195 22.24 8.83 28.68
N GLY A 196 22.92 8.54 27.60
CA GLY A 196 22.74 9.22 26.33
C GLY A 196 23.04 8.27 25.19
N GLY A 197 22.45 8.55 24.03
CA GLY A 197 22.67 7.73 22.84
C GLY A 197 22.15 8.40 21.59
N TYR A 198 22.60 7.87 20.46
CA TYR A 198 22.18 8.26 19.12
C TYR A 198 21.96 6.99 18.29
N GLY A 199 20.98 7.01 17.40
CA GLY A 199 20.74 5.91 16.48
C GLY A 199 19.96 6.37 15.26
N LEU A 200 20.19 5.69 14.15
CA LEU A 200 19.38 5.78 12.95
C LEU A 200 18.27 4.72 13.01
N PHE A 201 17.11 5.09 12.49
CA PHE A 201 15.96 4.20 12.40
C PHE A 201 15.31 4.40 11.04
N TRP A 202 14.90 3.30 10.41
CA TRP A 202 14.16 3.33 9.17
C TRP A 202 12.67 3.14 9.47
N ALA A 203 11.84 3.99 8.90
CA ALA A 203 10.40 3.81 8.96
C ALA A 203 9.96 2.98 7.75
N PRO A 204 9.16 1.91 7.93
CA PRO A 204 8.59 1.19 6.81
C PRO A 204 7.63 2.11 6.05
N THR A 205 7.82 2.23 4.74
CA THR A 205 6.99 3.07 3.86
C THR A 205 6.05 2.27 2.99
N GLN A 206 6.28 0.97 2.86
CA GLN A 206 5.53 0.04 2.01
C GLN A 206 4.45 -0.70 2.82
N TYR A 207 3.72 0.01 3.67
CA TYR A 207 2.58 -0.62 4.36
C TYR A 207 1.42 -0.81 3.39
N PRO A 208 0.87 -2.04 3.31
CA PRO A 208 -0.36 -2.26 2.55
C PRO A 208 -1.48 -1.40 3.15
N ALA A 209 -1.87 -0.35 2.45
CA ALA A 209 -2.95 0.53 2.86
C ALA A 209 -4.16 0.30 1.96
N PRO A 210 -5.31 -0.11 2.51
CA PRO A 210 -6.53 -0.27 1.72
C PRO A 210 -6.99 1.09 1.19
N GLY A 211 -7.39 1.10 -0.07
CA GLY A 211 -7.89 2.31 -0.73
C GLY A 211 -6.84 3.22 -1.33
N GLU A 212 -5.56 2.94 -1.18
CA GLU A 212 -4.50 3.57 -1.94
C GLU A 212 -4.54 3.04 -3.38
N THR A 213 -5.46 3.59 -4.14
CA THR A 213 -5.81 3.10 -5.48
C THR A 213 -4.92 3.66 -6.59
N SER A 214 -3.92 4.47 -6.27
CA SER A 214 -3.21 5.21 -7.32
C SER A 214 -2.59 4.29 -8.37
N PHE A 215 -2.16 3.06 -8.02
CA PHE A 215 -1.68 2.11 -9.01
C PHE A 215 -2.22 0.69 -8.82
N GLY A 216 -2.60 0.31 -7.58
CA GLY A 216 -2.78 -1.08 -7.20
C GLY A 216 -3.82 -1.86 -8.01
N THR A 217 -4.99 -1.29 -8.28
CA THR A 217 -6.13 -2.04 -8.86
C THR A 217 -6.54 -1.57 -10.26
N ARG A 218 -5.83 -0.63 -10.86
CA ARG A 218 -6.14 -0.18 -12.23
C ARG A 218 -6.01 -1.33 -13.22
N GLY A 219 -7.06 -1.52 -14.01
CA GLY A 219 -7.19 -2.63 -14.95
C GLY A 219 -7.82 -3.89 -14.35
N PHE A 220 -8.00 -3.96 -13.03
CA PHE A 220 -8.65 -5.08 -12.32
C PHE A 220 -10.00 -4.70 -11.71
N THR A 221 -10.39 -3.44 -11.83
CA THR A 221 -11.72 -2.94 -11.47
C THR A 221 -12.41 -2.44 -12.73
N ALA A 222 -13.60 -2.94 -13.01
CA ALA A 222 -14.40 -2.51 -14.15
C ALA A 222 -15.59 -1.65 -13.68
N ILE A 223 -15.79 -0.50 -14.33
CA ILE A 223 -16.97 0.34 -14.16
C ILE A 223 -17.66 0.44 -15.51
N THR A 224 -18.90 -0.01 -15.58
CA THR A 224 -19.75 0.18 -16.76
C THR A 224 -20.62 1.40 -16.52
N THR A 225 -20.44 2.42 -17.36
CA THR A 225 -21.20 3.66 -17.33
C THR A 225 -22.04 3.74 -18.60
N TYR A 226 -23.27 4.20 -18.50
CA TYR A 226 -24.13 4.53 -19.64
C TYR A 226 -24.74 5.93 -19.48
N PHE A 227 -25.05 6.55 -20.59
CA PHE A 227 -25.55 7.92 -20.69
C PHE A 227 -26.85 7.98 -21.47
#